data_a041501ec161d24c843008734e1a4faf
#
_entry.id   a041501ec161d24c843008734e1a4faf
#
_cell.length_a   1.000
_cell.length_b   1.000
_cell.length_c   1.000
_cell.angle_alpha   90.00
_cell.angle_beta   90.00
_cell.angle_gamma   90.00
#
_symmetry.space_group_name_H-M   'P 1'
#
loop_
_entity.id
_entity.type
_entity.pdbx_description
1 polymer ?
#
loop_
_entity_poly.entity_id
_entity_poly.type
_entity_poly.pdbx_seq_one_letter_code
_entity_poly.pdbx_strand_id
1 'polypeptide(L)'
;MNVLKKILIVCLLFPFALHAQSNKELKFSLSEDGQHYVKFTFLNQVWVRYNQSNPGTTVFDTPKSSTFDIGLRRTRIQVFGQLSDKVFVYTQFGQNNLNYISPRKQGLFFLDAISEYKVADKYLSIGGGLTGWNGVSRYSSPSIGSILSLDAPLYQQATNDITDQFVRKFSIYAKGQIAKLDYRLAVSTPMSVQRSSAQDATISENSLFSSEPAKAQWHGYFKYQFKDEESNLTPYAVGSYLGKKSIFNIGIGFMFQPDALWHLENVTNIVRTNLKLFTIDMFYDMPIDESKGNAVTAYVAFSNNDYGKNYVRNVGAMNPANSTNGAGSFNGAGSAFPMIGTGNTIFSQVGYLFPKDLLGNSGTLQPFASLQYSDFELFEDAMVMYDFGVNWLIEGHRYKISANYQSRPVFFQTNANEYTGGKRKGMVVMQFQISI
;
A
#
# COMPACT_ATOMS: atom_id res chain seq x y z
N MET A 1 -5.40 33.05 -1.87
CA MET A 1 -4.88 33.50 -0.56
C MET A 1 -5.85 33.21 0.62
N ASN A 2 -7.16 33.06 0.41
CA ASN A 2 -8.13 32.87 1.49
C ASN A 2 -8.38 31.40 1.94
N VAL A 3 -7.99 30.41 1.16
CA VAL A 3 -8.24 28.99 1.49
C VAL A 3 -7.17 28.47 2.46
N LEU A 4 -5.92 28.90 2.28
CA LEU A 4 -4.82 28.49 3.18
C LEU A 4 -5.00 29.01 4.62
N LYS A 5 -5.56 30.24 4.77
CA LYS A 5 -5.89 30.81 6.09
C LYS A 5 -7.02 30.06 6.79
N LYS A 6 -7.99 29.50 6.06
CA LYS A 6 -9.10 28.72 6.64
C LYS A 6 -8.65 27.33 7.12
N ILE A 7 -7.68 26.70 6.43
CA ILE A 7 -7.09 25.43 6.84
C ILE A 7 -6.25 25.61 8.11
N LEU A 8 -5.50 26.71 8.21
CA LEU A 8 -4.68 27.00 9.41
C LEU A 8 -5.52 27.23 10.68
N ILE A 9 -6.73 27.78 10.54
CA ILE A 9 -7.63 28.07 11.67
C ILE A 9 -8.30 26.79 12.22
N VAL A 10 -8.56 25.79 11.38
CA VAL A 10 -9.11 24.50 11.82
C VAL A 10 -8.08 23.69 12.64
N CYS A 11 -6.78 23.87 12.38
CA CYS A 11 -5.71 23.21 13.12
C CYS A 11 -5.48 23.76 14.55
N LEU A 12 -6.00 24.94 14.85
CA LEU A 12 -5.75 25.64 16.13
C LEU A 12 -6.83 25.43 17.21
N LEU A 13 -7.91 24.71 16.93
CA LEU A 13 -9.08 24.62 17.82
C LEU A 13 -9.29 23.30 18.54
N PHE A 14 -8.30 22.38 18.60
CA PHE A 14 -8.44 21.15 19.38
C PHE A 14 -7.34 20.96 20.43
N PRO A 15 -7.43 21.56 21.60
CA PRO A 15 -6.71 21.07 22.76
C PRO A 15 -7.51 19.94 23.40
N PHE A 16 -7.39 18.70 22.92
CA PHE A 16 -7.85 17.53 23.65
C PHE A 16 -6.80 17.17 24.70
N ALA A 17 -7.11 17.44 25.96
CA ALA A 17 -6.44 16.81 27.09
C ALA A 17 -6.85 15.32 27.14
N LEU A 18 -6.17 14.48 26.34
CA LEU A 18 -6.27 13.03 26.44
C LEU A 18 -5.42 12.57 27.63
N HIS A 19 -6.05 12.21 28.71
CA HIS A 19 -5.39 11.48 29.79
C HIS A 19 -5.08 10.08 29.27
N ALA A 20 -3.79 9.75 29.18
CA ALA A 20 -3.32 8.43 28.78
C ALA A 20 -3.84 7.37 29.78
N GLN A 21 -4.86 6.63 29.40
CA GLN A 21 -5.25 5.41 30.11
C GLN A 21 -4.23 4.30 29.78
N SER A 22 -3.96 3.45 30.77
CA SER A 22 -2.98 2.37 30.72
C SER A 22 -3.11 1.52 29.44
N ASN A 23 -1.97 1.23 28.82
CA ASN A 23 -1.77 0.48 27.57
C ASN A 23 -2.22 -1.00 27.68
N LYS A 24 -3.50 -1.28 27.91
CA LYS A 24 -4.01 -2.65 27.86
C LYS A 24 -4.31 -3.03 26.40
N GLU A 25 -3.54 -3.97 25.88
CA GLU A 25 -3.90 -4.68 24.65
C GLU A 25 -5.25 -5.40 24.86
N LEU A 26 -6.12 -5.40 23.86
CA LEU A 26 -7.34 -6.21 23.87
C LEU A 26 -6.98 -7.67 23.58
N LYS A 27 -6.34 -8.32 24.53
CA LYS A 27 -5.84 -9.70 24.46
C LYS A 27 -6.53 -10.53 25.56
N PHE A 28 -7.13 -11.64 25.14
CA PHE A 28 -7.78 -12.61 26.01
C PHE A 28 -6.97 -13.89 26.02
N SER A 29 -6.42 -14.28 27.19
CA SER A 29 -5.70 -15.53 27.33
C SER A 29 -6.67 -16.71 27.33
N LEU A 30 -6.32 -17.75 26.59
CA LEU A 30 -7.04 -19.03 26.53
C LEU A 30 -6.36 -20.09 27.40
N SER A 31 -5.12 -19.85 27.85
CA SER A 31 -4.33 -20.70 28.73
C SER A 31 -3.76 -19.88 29.89
N GLU A 32 -3.44 -20.55 31.01
CA GLU A 32 -2.91 -19.90 32.21
C GLU A 32 -1.55 -19.21 31.98
N ASP A 33 -0.72 -19.77 31.12
CA ASP A 33 0.59 -19.22 30.76
C ASP A 33 0.51 -18.06 29.76
N GLY A 34 -0.69 -17.76 29.23
CA GLY A 34 -0.95 -16.70 28.25
C GLY A 34 -0.35 -16.94 26.85
N GLN A 35 0.17 -18.16 26.57
CA GLN A 35 0.70 -18.51 25.25
C GLN A 35 -0.43 -18.72 24.24
N HIS A 36 -1.56 -19.25 24.65
CA HIS A 36 -2.76 -19.34 23.82
C HIS A 36 -3.65 -18.14 24.09
N TYR A 37 -4.02 -17.45 23.03
CA TYR A 37 -4.76 -16.18 23.16
C TYR A 37 -5.54 -15.83 21.91
N VAL A 38 -6.52 -14.94 22.10
CA VAL A 38 -7.18 -14.18 21.03
C VAL A 38 -6.95 -12.69 21.29
N LYS A 39 -6.54 -11.97 20.24
CA LYS A 39 -6.28 -10.53 20.27
C LYS A 39 -7.19 -9.80 19.29
N PHE A 40 -7.68 -8.64 19.71
CA PHE A 40 -8.45 -7.72 18.89
C PHE A 40 -7.64 -6.45 18.66
N THR A 41 -7.71 -5.91 17.46
CA THR A 41 -7.18 -4.59 17.14
C THR A 41 -8.16 -3.81 16.28
N PHE A 42 -8.06 -2.50 16.36
CA PHE A 42 -8.85 -1.59 15.56
C PHE A 42 -7.95 -0.54 14.94
N LEU A 43 -8.23 -0.15 13.69
CA LEU A 43 -7.58 0.96 13.01
C LEU A 43 -8.61 1.78 12.26
N ASN A 44 -8.52 3.10 12.35
CA ASN A 44 -9.27 4.03 11.54
C ASN A 44 -8.37 5.14 10.99
N GLN A 45 -8.47 5.41 9.67
CA GLN A 45 -7.73 6.46 8.98
C GLN A 45 -8.69 7.32 8.16
N VAL A 46 -8.76 8.59 8.49
CA VAL A 46 -9.59 9.59 7.80
C VAL A 46 -8.68 10.59 7.10
N TRP A 47 -8.98 10.90 5.85
CA TRP A 47 -8.28 11.92 5.07
C TRP A 47 -9.13 13.17 4.93
N VAL A 48 -8.48 14.33 5.09
CA VAL A 48 -8.93 15.63 4.62
C VAL A 48 -7.98 16.01 3.49
N ARG A 49 -8.50 16.21 2.27
CA ARG A 49 -7.66 16.30 1.09
C ARG A 49 -8.05 17.47 0.19
N TYR A 50 -7.03 18.17 -0.29
CA TYR A 50 -7.12 19.06 -1.44
C TYR A 50 -6.30 18.46 -2.60
N ASN A 51 -6.91 18.32 -3.77
CA ASN A 51 -6.27 17.75 -4.95
C ASN A 51 -6.43 18.69 -6.15
N GLN A 52 -5.34 18.97 -6.85
CA GLN A 52 -5.35 19.51 -8.21
C GLN A 52 -5.68 18.38 -9.16
N SER A 53 -6.80 18.46 -9.84
CA SER A 53 -7.26 17.40 -10.74
C SER A 53 -6.46 17.36 -12.03
N ASN A 54 -6.34 16.17 -12.61
CA ASN A 54 -5.79 15.99 -13.94
C ASN A 54 -6.64 16.71 -14.98
N PRO A 55 -6.09 17.12 -16.14
CA PRO A 55 -6.85 17.73 -17.22
C PRO A 55 -8.02 16.86 -17.68
N GLY A 56 -9.13 17.49 -18.03
CA GLY A 56 -10.35 16.79 -18.46
C GLY A 56 -11.18 16.17 -17.34
N THR A 57 -10.76 16.27 -16.07
CA THR A 57 -11.47 15.67 -14.94
C THR A 57 -12.87 16.24 -14.80
N THR A 58 -13.84 15.34 -14.61
CA THR A 58 -15.20 15.66 -14.21
C THR A 58 -15.59 14.92 -12.92
N VAL A 59 -16.53 15.47 -12.18
CA VAL A 59 -17.20 14.87 -11.03
C VAL A 59 -18.70 14.97 -11.28
N PHE A 60 -19.38 13.82 -11.45
CA PHE A 60 -20.77 13.76 -11.89
C PHE A 60 -20.98 14.66 -13.12
N ASP A 61 -20.17 14.46 -14.16
CA ASP A 61 -20.13 15.16 -15.45
C ASP A 61 -19.84 16.68 -15.37
N THR A 62 -19.63 17.22 -14.18
CA THR A 62 -19.25 18.62 -13.98
C THR A 62 -17.73 18.76 -14.01
N PRO A 63 -17.13 19.59 -14.89
CA PRO A 63 -15.69 19.83 -14.93
C PRO A 63 -15.14 20.35 -13.60
N LYS A 64 -14.02 19.77 -13.14
CA LYS A 64 -13.37 20.10 -11.87
C LYS A 64 -11.85 20.16 -12.01
N SER A 65 -11.27 21.34 -11.97
CA SER A 65 -9.82 21.56 -11.98
C SER A 65 -9.18 21.25 -10.62
N SER A 66 -9.96 21.20 -9.57
CA SER A 66 -9.54 20.79 -8.22
C SER A 66 -10.71 20.23 -7.42
N THR A 67 -10.40 19.42 -6.41
CA THR A 67 -11.38 18.85 -5.49
C THR A 67 -10.93 19.06 -4.05
N PHE A 68 -11.91 19.18 -3.16
CA PHE A 68 -11.70 19.10 -1.70
C PHE A 68 -12.66 18.06 -1.16
N ASP A 69 -12.15 17.10 -0.39
CA ASP A 69 -12.98 16.05 0.19
C ASP A 69 -12.50 15.59 1.56
N ILE A 70 -13.41 14.97 2.29
CA ILE A 70 -13.15 14.21 3.50
C ILE A 70 -13.58 12.78 3.18
N GLY A 71 -12.72 11.79 3.51
CA GLY A 71 -13.01 10.41 3.22
C GLY A 71 -12.39 9.45 4.22
N LEU A 72 -13.01 8.28 4.32
CA LEU A 72 -12.49 7.15 5.08
C LEU A 72 -11.46 6.42 4.23
N ARG A 73 -10.17 6.65 4.53
CA ARG A 73 -9.11 5.97 3.78
C ARG A 73 -9.10 4.48 4.07
N ARG A 74 -9.17 4.13 5.38
CA ARG A 74 -9.25 2.73 5.85
C ARG A 74 -9.92 2.65 7.20
N THR A 75 -10.70 1.59 7.41
CA THR A 75 -11.03 1.08 8.74
C THR A 75 -10.72 -0.41 8.79
N ARG A 76 -10.24 -0.91 9.92
CA ARG A 76 -9.84 -2.31 10.12
C ARG A 76 -10.27 -2.79 11.49
N ILE A 77 -10.85 -3.98 11.50
CA ILE A 77 -11.08 -4.77 12.71
C ILE A 77 -10.33 -6.08 12.48
N GLN A 78 -9.41 -6.43 13.37
CA GLN A 78 -8.63 -7.65 13.28
C GLN A 78 -8.91 -8.51 14.50
N VAL A 79 -9.08 -9.80 14.25
CA VAL A 79 -9.19 -10.83 15.27
C VAL A 79 -8.20 -11.92 14.94
N PHE A 80 -7.23 -12.15 15.80
CA PHE A 80 -6.21 -13.15 15.55
C PHE A 80 -5.68 -13.73 16.84
N GLY A 81 -5.10 -14.93 16.77
CA GLY A 81 -4.54 -15.54 17.94
C GLY A 81 -3.90 -16.89 17.72
N GLN A 82 -3.08 -17.27 18.68
CA GLN A 82 -2.51 -18.60 18.82
C GLN A 82 -3.51 -19.43 19.63
N LEU A 83 -4.25 -20.32 18.96
CA LEU A 83 -5.32 -21.12 19.60
C LEU A 83 -4.78 -22.37 20.31
N SER A 84 -3.64 -22.87 19.85
CA SER A 84 -2.89 -23.96 20.46
C SER A 84 -1.41 -23.80 20.08
N ASP A 85 -0.52 -24.66 20.57
CA ASP A 85 0.92 -24.63 20.24
C ASP A 85 1.20 -24.59 18.75
N LYS A 86 0.28 -25.13 17.93
CA LYS A 86 0.47 -25.32 16.49
C LYS A 86 -0.49 -24.55 15.63
N VAL A 87 -1.62 -24.05 16.16
CA VAL A 87 -2.67 -23.44 15.34
C VAL A 87 -2.73 -21.94 15.58
N PHE A 88 -2.52 -21.18 14.53
CA PHE A 88 -2.71 -19.74 14.49
C PHE A 88 -3.84 -19.38 13.51
N VAL A 89 -4.68 -18.42 13.87
CA VAL A 89 -5.74 -17.88 13.03
C VAL A 89 -5.64 -16.37 12.95
N TYR A 90 -5.98 -15.82 11.79
CA TYR A 90 -6.03 -14.38 11.59
C TYR A 90 -7.20 -14.02 10.67
N THR A 91 -8.04 -13.13 11.15
CA THR A 91 -9.18 -12.60 10.39
C THR A 91 -9.18 -11.09 10.45
N GLN A 92 -9.42 -10.46 9.32
CA GLN A 92 -9.50 -9.01 9.21
C GLN A 92 -10.73 -8.61 8.40
N PHE A 93 -11.47 -7.66 8.94
CA PHE A 93 -12.59 -7.00 8.28
C PHE A 93 -12.29 -5.52 8.10
N GLY A 94 -12.89 -4.91 7.10
CA GLY A 94 -12.76 -3.47 6.95
C GLY A 94 -13.35 -2.90 5.68
N GLN A 95 -13.07 -1.63 5.51
CA GLN A 95 -13.48 -0.82 4.38
C GLN A 95 -12.29 0.03 3.93
N ASN A 96 -12.16 0.22 2.62
CA ASN A 96 -11.17 1.12 2.01
C ASN A 96 -11.85 2.16 1.13
N ASN A 97 -11.20 3.31 0.96
CA ASN A 97 -11.45 4.25 -0.14
C ASN A 97 -12.89 4.75 -0.23
N LEU A 98 -13.52 5.03 0.91
CA LEU A 98 -14.88 5.56 0.93
C LEU A 98 -14.84 7.10 1.02
N ASN A 99 -15.35 7.77 -0.02
CA ASN A 99 -15.45 9.22 -0.09
C ASN A 99 -16.81 9.65 -0.67
N TYR A 100 -17.00 10.94 -0.96
CA TYR A 100 -18.28 11.51 -1.38
C TYR A 100 -18.79 11.02 -2.75
N ILE A 101 -17.91 10.46 -3.61
CA ILE A 101 -18.32 9.86 -4.89
C ILE A 101 -18.56 8.36 -4.80
N SER A 102 -18.26 7.73 -3.67
CA SER A 102 -18.44 6.29 -3.48
C SER A 102 -19.92 5.92 -3.51
N PRO A 103 -20.26 4.70 -3.99
CA PRO A 103 -21.63 4.19 -3.91
C PRO A 103 -22.12 4.20 -2.46
N ARG A 104 -23.42 4.44 -2.28
CA ARG A 104 -24.04 4.37 -0.95
C ARG A 104 -24.17 2.93 -0.49
N LYS A 105 -24.36 2.71 0.81
CA LYS A 105 -24.55 1.40 1.44
C LYS A 105 -23.32 0.50 1.26
N GLN A 106 -22.14 1.03 1.56
CA GLN A 106 -20.94 0.23 1.69
C GLN A 106 -21.03 -0.67 2.92
N GLY A 107 -20.41 -1.85 2.81
CA GLY A 107 -20.39 -2.85 3.89
C GLY A 107 -18.98 -3.08 4.44
N LEU A 108 -18.90 -3.86 5.51
CA LEU A 108 -17.64 -4.43 5.97
C LEU A 108 -17.32 -5.65 5.10
N PHE A 109 -16.13 -5.68 4.52
CA PHE A 109 -15.65 -6.80 3.71
C PHE A 109 -14.69 -7.66 4.53
N PHE A 110 -14.71 -8.96 4.25
CA PHE A 110 -13.58 -9.81 4.60
C PHE A 110 -12.36 -9.33 3.81
N LEU A 111 -11.31 -8.99 4.54
CA LEU A 111 -10.01 -8.68 3.95
C LEU A 111 -9.08 -9.87 4.08
N ASP A 112 -9.03 -10.49 5.27
CA ASP A 112 -8.24 -11.70 5.49
C ASP A 112 -9.06 -12.72 6.27
N ALA A 113 -8.87 -13.99 5.92
CA ALA A 113 -9.40 -15.14 6.66
C ALA A 113 -8.44 -16.31 6.46
N ILE A 114 -7.47 -16.48 7.35
CA ILE A 114 -6.43 -17.49 7.25
C ILE A 114 -6.36 -18.36 8.49
N SER A 115 -5.96 -19.62 8.24
CA SER A 115 -5.57 -20.56 9.27
C SER A 115 -4.18 -21.09 8.95
N GLU A 116 -3.38 -21.30 9.99
CA GLU A 116 -1.99 -21.69 9.86
C GLU A 116 -1.65 -22.78 10.85
N TYR A 117 -0.89 -23.76 10.40
CA TYR A 117 -0.40 -24.85 11.21
C TYR A 117 1.13 -24.81 11.26
N LYS A 118 1.68 -24.77 12.48
CA LYS A 118 3.10 -24.81 12.75
C LYS A 118 3.60 -26.27 12.64
N VAL A 119 4.32 -26.57 11.59
CA VAL A 119 4.89 -27.90 11.31
C VAL A 119 6.15 -28.12 12.13
N ALA A 120 7.04 -27.10 12.14
CA ALA A 120 8.34 -27.18 12.80
C ALA A 120 8.71 -25.81 13.40
N ASP A 121 8.43 -25.59 14.68
CA ASP A 121 8.69 -24.35 15.44
C ASP A 121 8.65 -23.07 14.58
N LYS A 122 9.75 -22.29 14.57
CA LYS A 122 9.89 -21.11 13.72
C LYS A 122 10.33 -21.43 12.28
N TYR A 123 10.70 -22.69 12.01
CA TYR A 123 11.31 -23.07 10.74
C TYR A 123 10.27 -23.24 9.62
N LEU A 124 9.08 -23.75 9.93
CA LEU A 124 8.05 -24.00 8.93
C LEU A 124 6.66 -23.93 9.52
N SER A 125 5.86 -23.02 9.00
CA SER A 125 4.39 -23.02 9.10
C SER A 125 3.78 -23.11 7.72
N ILE A 126 2.69 -23.86 7.60
CA ILE A 126 1.87 -23.95 6.39
C ILE A 126 0.51 -23.35 6.71
N GLY A 127 0.02 -22.50 5.83
CA GLY A 127 -1.27 -21.84 6.01
C GLY A 127 -2.01 -21.66 4.69
N GLY A 128 -3.26 -21.22 4.81
CA GLY A 128 -4.07 -20.93 3.65
C GLY A 128 -5.32 -20.17 3.99
N GLY A 129 -5.99 -19.69 2.96
CA GLY A 129 -7.22 -18.92 3.03
C GLY A 129 -7.20 -17.68 2.17
N LEU A 130 -8.07 -16.73 2.47
CA LEU A 130 -8.06 -15.41 1.86
C LEU A 130 -6.98 -14.56 2.54
N THR A 131 -5.94 -14.17 1.81
CA THR A 131 -4.80 -13.47 2.41
C THR A 131 -4.29 -12.32 1.56
N GLY A 132 -3.94 -11.22 2.22
CA GLY A 132 -3.23 -10.07 1.64
C GLY A 132 -1.74 -10.31 1.47
N TRP A 133 -1.23 -11.51 1.77
CA TRP A 133 0.17 -11.77 1.55
C TRP A 133 0.43 -11.99 0.05
N ASN A 134 1.08 -11.02 -0.55
CA ASN A 134 1.26 -10.89 -1.98
C ASN A 134 2.74 -10.57 -2.22
N GLY A 135 3.57 -11.60 -2.13
CA GLY A 135 5.01 -11.43 -2.08
C GLY A 135 5.64 -11.03 -3.41
N VAL A 136 6.18 -9.84 -3.45
CA VAL A 136 7.17 -9.37 -4.44
C VAL A 136 8.21 -8.52 -3.70
N SER A 137 7.80 -7.92 -2.60
CA SER A 137 8.63 -7.02 -1.81
C SER A 137 8.07 -6.88 -0.40
N ARG A 138 8.83 -6.19 0.46
CA ARG A 138 8.40 -5.86 1.83
C ARG A 138 7.02 -5.21 1.87
N TYR A 139 6.76 -4.22 1.02
CA TYR A 139 5.53 -3.44 1.04
C TYR A 139 4.44 -3.91 0.05
N SER A 140 4.59 -5.11 -0.52
CA SER A 140 3.44 -5.79 -1.12
C SER A 140 2.35 -6.08 -0.09
N SER A 141 2.73 -6.30 1.18
CA SER A 141 1.82 -6.50 2.31
C SER A 141 2.24 -5.63 3.51
N PRO A 142 1.95 -4.32 3.50
CA PRO A 142 2.36 -3.43 4.58
C PRO A 142 1.42 -3.49 5.78
N SER A 143 1.98 -3.36 6.98
CA SER A 143 1.21 -3.05 8.19
C SER A 143 0.79 -1.58 8.16
N ILE A 144 -0.40 -1.32 7.63
CA ILE A 144 -0.88 0.03 7.29
C ILE A 144 -0.91 1.02 8.48
N GLY A 145 -1.03 0.54 9.71
CA GLY A 145 -0.97 1.39 10.90
C GLY A 145 0.43 1.94 11.20
N SER A 146 1.49 1.29 10.68
CA SER A 146 2.89 1.61 11.00
C SER A 146 3.70 2.16 9.83
N ILE A 147 3.09 2.38 8.65
CA ILE A 147 3.81 2.94 7.49
C ILE A 147 4.38 4.33 7.79
N LEU A 148 5.54 4.61 7.19
CA LEU A 148 6.28 5.86 7.39
C LEU A 148 5.59 7.03 6.68
N SER A 149 5.34 6.90 5.39
CA SER A 149 4.65 7.91 4.58
C SER A 149 3.11 7.81 4.74
N LEU A 150 2.37 8.57 3.97
CA LEU A 150 0.91 8.56 3.99
C LEU A 150 0.33 7.21 3.54
N ASP A 151 0.91 6.63 2.49
CA ASP A 151 0.63 5.28 1.99
C ASP A 151 1.93 4.51 1.77
N ALA A 152 1.85 3.19 1.83
CA ALA A 152 2.91 2.34 1.31
C ALA A 152 3.00 2.48 -0.22
N PRO A 153 4.14 2.15 -0.87
CA PRO A 153 4.29 2.23 -2.31
C PRO A 153 3.31 1.30 -3.02
N LEU A 154 2.18 1.85 -3.47
CA LEU A 154 1.06 1.08 -4.05
C LEU A 154 1.45 0.32 -5.32
N TYR A 155 2.51 0.74 -6.04
CA TYR A 155 3.00 0.00 -7.20
C TYR A 155 3.48 -1.41 -6.86
N GLN A 156 3.91 -1.65 -5.62
CA GLN A 156 4.29 -2.98 -5.12
C GLN A 156 3.08 -3.89 -4.84
N GLN A 157 1.87 -3.34 -4.90
CA GLN A 157 0.62 -4.07 -4.85
C GLN A 157 0.12 -4.36 -6.27
N ALA A 158 0.89 -5.12 -7.00
CA ALA A 158 0.88 -5.28 -8.45
C ALA A 158 -0.48 -5.60 -9.07
N THR A 159 -1.27 -6.47 -8.43
CA THR A 159 -2.57 -6.96 -8.93
C THR A 159 -3.76 -6.34 -8.19
N ASN A 160 -3.50 -5.32 -7.34
CA ASN A 160 -4.52 -4.71 -6.48
C ASN A 160 -5.75 -4.23 -7.25
N ASP A 161 -6.93 -4.76 -6.89
CA ASP A 161 -8.24 -4.49 -7.49
C ASP A 161 -8.36 -4.83 -9.00
N ILE A 162 -7.47 -5.69 -9.51
CA ILE A 162 -7.58 -6.25 -10.88
C ILE A 162 -7.92 -7.72 -10.80
N THR A 163 -7.06 -8.54 -10.20
CA THR A 163 -7.24 -9.98 -10.04
C THR A 163 -7.25 -10.41 -8.57
N ASP A 164 -7.53 -9.48 -7.71
CA ASP A 164 -7.68 -9.67 -6.27
C ASP A 164 -8.67 -8.64 -5.68
N GLN A 165 -9.00 -8.79 -4.41
CA GLN A 165 -9.80 -7.81 -3.65
C GLN A 165 -8.90 -7.10 -2.63
N PHE A 166 -8.51 -5.86 -2.91
CA PHE A 166 -7.61 -5.11 -2.03
C PHE A 166 -6.36 -5.91 -1.65
N VAL A 167 -5.68 -6.49 -2.67
CA VAL A 167 -4.49 -7.35 -2.54
C VAL A 167 -4.78 -8.79 -2.07
N ARG A 168 -6.02 -9.15 -1.72
CA ARG A 168 -6.36 -10.46 -1.15
C ARG A 168 -6.77 -11.44 -2.22
N LYS A 169 -6.14 -12.62 -2.17
CA LYS A 169 -6.42 -13.80 -3.02
C LYS A 169 -6.53 -15.04 -2.18
N PHE A 170 -7.20 -16.07 -2.69
CA PHE A 170 -7.13 -17.38 -2.08
C PHE A 170 -5.75 -17.98 -2.33
N SER A 171 -5.07 -18.35 -1.26
CA SER A 171 -3.68 -18.82 -1.31
C SER A 171 -3.45 -19.98 -0.35
N ILE A 172 -2.50 -20.82 -0.71
CA ILE A 172 -1.81 -21.74 0.21
C ILE A 172 -0.37 -21.24 0.27
N TYR A 173 0.21 -21.20 1.45
CA TYR A 173 1.57 -20.69 1.65
C TYR A 173 2.37 -21.48 2.68
N ALA A 174 3.69 -21.37 2.54
CA ALA A 174 4.67 -21.78 3.53
C ALA A 174 5.50 -20.57 3.96
N LYS A 175 5.78 -20.46 5.26
CA LYS A 175 6.65 -19.42 5.82
C LYS A 175 7.51 -19.97 6.94
N GLY A 176 8.64 -19.32 7.20
CA GLY A 176 9.51 -19.67 8.30
C GLY A 176 10.70 -18.75 8.43
N GLN A 177 11.46 -19.00 9.49
CA GLN A 177 12.74 -18.33 9.77
C GLN A 177 13.81 -19.37 10.06
N ILE A 178 14.89 -19.35 9.26
CA ILE A 178 16.03 -20.24 9.40
C ILE A 178 17.28 -19.39 9.62
N ALA A 179 17.85 -19.43 10.82
CA ALA A 179 18.86 -18.48 11.24
C ALA A 179 18.38 -17.03 10.98
N LYS A 180 19.10 -16.25 10.18
CA LYS A 180 18.76 -14.87 9.81
C LYS A 180 17.88 -14.75 8.55
N LEU A 181 17.57 -15.87 7.89
CA LEU A 181 16.71 -15.88 6.70
C LEU A 181 15.24 -16.00 7.11
N ASP A 182 14.41 -15.04 6.73
CA ASP A 182 12.94 -15.13 6.76
C ASP A 182 12.44 -15.40 5.34
N TYR A 183 11.57 -16.38 5.16
CA TYR A 183 11.06 -16.74 3.86
C TYR A 183 9.55 -16.92 3.85
N ARG A 184 8.95 -16.62 2.71
CA ARG A 184 7.53 -16.85 2.41
C ARG A 184 7.38 -17.26 0.97
N LEU A 185 6.62 -18.33 0.72
CA LEU A 185 6.27 -18.84 -0.60
C LEU A 185 4.78 -19.09 -0.65
N ALA A 186 4.13 -18.71 -1.72
CA ALA A 186 2.71 -18.95 -1.88
C ALA A 186 2.32 -19.31 -3.31
N VAL A 187 1.24 -20.07 -3.40
CA VAL A 187 0.49 -20.31 -4.62
C VAL A 187 -0.90 -19.76 -4.42
N SER A 188 -1.34 -18.91 -5.34
CA SER A 188 -2.63 -18.24 -5.25
C SER A 188 -3.48 -18.52 -6.48
N THR A 189 -4.80 -18.52 -6.28
CA THR A 189 -5.77 -18.45 -7.36
C THR A 189 -6.21 -16.99 -7.53
N PRO A 190 -5.79 -16.31 -8.61
CA PRO A 190 -6.27 -14.96 -8.89
C PRO A 190 -7.77 -14.96 -9.12
N MET A 191 -8.42 -13.89 -8.71
CA MET A 191 -9.83 -13.64 -9.01
C MET A 191 -9.98 -13.24 -10.48
N SER A 192 -11.16 -13.44 -11.05
CA SER A 192 -11.46 -12.96 -12.39
C SER A 192 -11.37 -11.44 -12.45
N VAL A 193 -10.88 -10.92 -13.57
CA VAL A 193 -10.86 -9.47 -13.82
C VAL A 193 -12.29 -8.93 -13.75
N GLN A 194 -12.54 -7.99 -12.85
CA GLN A 194 -13.85 -7.37 -12.74
C GLN A 194 -14.05 -6.41 -13.91
N ARG A 195 -15.01 -6.71 -14.76
CA ARG A 195 -15.46 -5.82 -15.82
C ARG A 195 -16.31 -4.72 -15.20
N SER A 196 -15.76 -3.53 -15.05
CA SER A 196 -16.56 -2.32 -14.92
C SER A 196 -16.76 -1.73 -16.32
N SER A 197 -17.77 -0.93 -16.53
CA SER A 197 -18.04 -0.24 -17.79
C SER A 197 -16.87 0.62 -18.31
N ALA A 198 -15.87 0.90 -17.47
CA ALA A 198 -14.62 1.53 -17.84
C ALA A 198 -13.50 0.51 -18.18
N GLN A 199 -13.71 -0.77 -17.97
CA GLN A 199 -12.74 -1.86 -18.19
C GLN A 199 -13.19 -2.87 -19.27
N ASP A 200 -14.27 -2.63 -19.96
CA ASP A 200 -14.58 -3.26 -21.25
C ASP A 200 -13.63 -2.73 -22.34
N ALA A 201 -12.36 -2.54 -21.97
CA ALA A 201 -11.34 -2.16 -22.90
C ALA A 201 -11.22 -3.25 -23.96
N THR A 202 -11.53 -2.90 -25.19
CA THR A 202 -11.27 -3.73 -26.36
C THR A 202 -9.80 -4.10 -26.32
N ILE A 203 -9.49 -5.39 -26.53
CA ILE A 203 -8.08 -5.83 -26.61
C ILE A 203 -7.42 -4.98 -27.68
N SER A 204 -6.29 -4.37 -27.33
CA SER A 204 -5.51 -3.46 -28.18
C SER A 204 -4.07 -3.94 -28.32
N GLU A 205 -3.23 -3.15 -28.95
CA GLU A 205 -1.80 -3.42 -29.05
C GLU A 205 -1.08 -3.39 -27.69
N ASN A 206 -1.65 -2.71 -26.70
CA ASN A 206 -1.13 -2.65 -25.35
C ASN A 206 -1.74 -3.76 -24.49
N SER A 207 -0.92 -4.38 -23.67
CA SER A 207 -1.33 -5.47 -22.80
C SER A 207 -2.35 -5.04 -21.75
N LEU A 208 -3.29 -5.94 -21.46
CA LEU A 208 -4.19 -5.85 -20.30
C LEU A 208 -4.37 -7.24 -19.68
N PHE A 209 -4.85 -7.28 -18.44
CA PHE A 209 -5.14 -8.56 -17.78
C PHE A 209 -6.22 -9.31 -18.55
N SER A 210 -5.95 -10.60 -18.78
CA SER A 210 -6.86 -11.50 -19.49
C SER A 210 -8.14 -11.74 -18.69
N SER A 211 -9.29 -11.72 -19.38
CA SER A 211 -10.58 -12.14 -18.81
C SER A 211 -10.84 -13.64 -18.92
N GLU A 212 -9.88 -14.43 -19.44
CA GLU A 212 -9.95 -15.87 -19.42
C GLU A 212 -9.76 -16.44 -18.00
N PRO A 213 -10.14 -17.70 -17.74
CA PRO A 213 -9.90 -18.32 -16.44
C PRO A 213 -8.42 -18.25 -16.03
N ALA A 214 -8.18 -17.65 -14.87
CA ALA A 214 -6.82 -17.39 -14.42
C ALA A 214 -6.07 -18.68 -14.08
N LYS A 215 -4.81 -18.78 -14.50
CA LYS A 215 -3.86 -19.80 -14.04
C LYS A 215 -3.30 -19.44 -12.68
N ALA A 216 -2.79 -20.45 -11.96
CA ALA A 216 -2.19 -20.26 -10.65
C ALA A 216 -1.05 -19.24 -10.68
N GLN A 217 -1.01 -18.38 -9.68
CA GLN A 217 0.04 -17.39 -9.48
C GLN A 217 0.98 -17.86 -8.38
N TRP A 218 2.27 -17.85 -8.69
CA TRP A 218 3.35 -18.21 -7.79
C TRP A 218 4.07 -16.95 -7.34
N HIS A 219 4.31 -16.80 -6.05
CA HIS A 219 5.04 -15.66 -5.52
C HIS A 219 5.83 -16.03 -4.26
N GLY A 220 6.88 -15.28 -4.02
CA GLY A 220 7.76 -15.51 -2.90
C GLY A 220 8.54 -14.28 -2.51
N TYR A 221 8.91 -14.21 -1.23
CA TYR A 221 9.75 -13.18 -0.68
C TYR A 221 10.71 -13.78 0.34
N PHE A 222 11.99 -13.49 0.17
CA PHE A 222 13.09 -13.93 1.02
C PHE A 222 13.80 -12.72 1.57
N LYS A 223 14.01 -12.68 2.87
CA LYS A 223 14.60 -11.54 3.55
C LYS A 223 15.72 -12.02 4.49
N TYR A 224 16.91 -11.45 4.34
CA TYR A 224 18.01 -11.67 5.28
C TYR A 224 18.05 -10.54 6.30
N GLN A 225 18.07 -10.90 7.59
CA GLN A 225 17.96 -10.00 8.74
C GLN A 225 19.34 -9.84 9.41
N PHE A 226 20.03 -8.73 9.15
CA PHE A 226 21.38 -8.49 9.63
C PHE A 226 21.45 -8.14 11.13
N LYS A 227 20.40 -7.54 11.65
CA LYS A 227 20.26 -7.08 13.04
C LYS A 227 19.16 -7.84 13.77
N ASP A 228 18.24 -7.13 14.41
CA ASP A 228 17.10 -7.72 15.11
C ASP A 228 16.19 -8.47 14.17
N GLU A 229 15.66 -9.60 14.62
CA GLU A 229 14.68 -10.36 13.86
C GLU A 229 13.29 -9.72 13.96
N GLU A 230 12.62 -9.63 12.83
CA GLU A 230 11.22 -9.22 12.76
C GLU A 230 10.30 -10.43 12.96
N SER A 231 9.17 -10.20 13.61
CA SER A 231 8.12 -11.22 13.69
C SER A 231 7.52 -11.49 12.30
N ASN A 232 7.33 -12.76 11.96
CA ASN A 232 6.58 -13.19 10.79
C ASN A 232 5.21 -13.80 11.16
N LEU A 233 4.70 -13.52 12.36
CA LEU A 233 3.43 -14.08 12.85
C LEU A 233 2.26 -13.65 11.97
N THR A 234 2.15 -12.35 11.69
CA THR A 234 1.11 -11.80 10.80
C THR A 234 1.65 -11.67 9.37
N PRO A 235 0.77 -11.61 8.35
CA PRO A 235 1.20 -11.46 6.96
C PRO A 235 1.81 -10.08 6.63
N TYR A 236 1.82 -9.12 7.53
CA TYR A 236 2.12 -7.72 7.27
C TYR A 236 3.47 -7.27 7.81
N ALA A 237 4.22 -6.54 6.97
CA ALA A 237 5.52 -5.97 7.33
C ALA A 237 5.37 -4.60 8.01
N VAL A 238 6.08 -4.41 9.11
CA VAL A 238 6.09 -3.13 9.85
C VAL A 238 6.80 -2.05 9.04
N GLY A 239 6.21 -0.85 8.96
CA GLY A 239 6.76 0.28 8.21
C GLY A 239 7.77 1.12 9.00
N SER A 240 7.61 1.24 10.32
CA SER A 240 8.58 1.86 11.23
C SER A 240 8.42 1.31 12.63
N TYR A 241 9.51 1.01 13.29
CA TYR A 241 9.56 0.57 14.68
C TYR A 241 9.71 1.74 15.67
N LEU A 242 9.84 2.96 15.15
CA LEU A 242 10.02 4.19 15.95
C LEU A 242 11.19 4.06 16.93
N GLY A 243 12.32 3.54 16.47
CA GLY A 243 13.54 3.36 17.26
C GLY A 243 13.50 2.25 18.33
N LYS A 244 12.42 1.44 18.37
CA LYS A 244 12.27 0.35 19.36
C LYS A 244 13.03 -0.91 18.97
N LYS A 245 13.54 -1.02 17.76
CA LYS A 245 14.34 -2.13 17.23
C LYS A 245 15.43 -1.58 16.33
N SER A 246 16.48 -2.35 16.18
CA SER A 246 17.55 -2.11 15.22
C SER A 246 17.39 -3.06 14.05
N ILE A 247 16.76 -2.58 12.96
CA ILE A 247 16.46 -3.40 11.79
C ILE A 247 17.33 -3.00 10.61
N PHE A 248 17.98 -3.98 10.00
CA PHE A 248 18.60 -3.87 8.70
C PHE A 248 18.36 -5.16 7.93
N ASN A 249 17.59 -5.08 6.85
CA ASN A 249 17.21 -6.22 6.04
C ASN A 249 17.46 -5.95 4.56
N ILE A 250 17.83 -7.01 3.83
CA ILE A 250 17.82 -7.04 2.37
C ILE A 250 16.86 -8.16 1.96
N GLY A 251 15.95 -7.85 1.05
CA GLY A 251 14.93 -8.76 0.56
C GLY A 251 14.98 -8.94 -0.95
N ILE A 252 14.52 -10.11 -1.40
CA ILE A 252 14.33 -10.45 -2.81
C ILE A 252 12.98 -11.11 -2.93
N GLY A 253 12.18 -10.68 -3.91
CA GLY A 253 10.89 -11.28 -4.16
C GLY A 253 10.55 -11.40 -5.64
N PHE A 254 9.61 -12.28 -5.92
CA PHE A 254 9.13 -12.55 -7.27
C PHE A 254 7.63 -12.84 -7.30
N MET A 255 7.03 -12.61 -8.46
CA MET A 255 5.68 -13.06 -8.78
C MET A 255 5.65 -13.55 -10.23
N PHE A 256 5.06 -14.72 -10.44
CA PHE A 256 4.90 -15.32 -11.76
C PHE A 256 3.49 -15.86 -11.93
N GLN A 257 2.86 -15.55 -13.07
CA GLN A 257 1.58 -16.13 -13.46
C GLN A 257 1.55 -16.36 -14.96
N PRO A 258 1.36 -17.61 -15.43
CA PRO A 258 1.26 -17.90 -16.86
C PRO A 258 0.01 -17.27 -17.45
N ASP A 259 0.13 -16.75 -18.69
CA ASP A 259 -0.96 -16.22 -19.52
C ASP A 259 -1.88 -15.22 -18.78
N ALA A 260 -1.28 -14.43 -17.89
CA ALA A 260 -2.02 -13.49 -17.07
C ALA A 260 -2.57 -12.29 -17.86
N LEU A 261 -1.92 -11.95 -18.96
CA LEU A 261 -2.25 -10.79 -19.79
C LEU A 261 -2.36 -11.21 -21.26
N TRP A 262 -2.95 -10.32 -22.05
CA TRP A 262 -3.04 -10.46 -23.51
C TRP A 262 -2.98 -9.12 -24.21
N HIS A 263 -2.61 -9.15 -25.50
CA HIS A 263 -2.66 -8.00 -26.39
C HIS A 263 -2.89 -8.47 -27.85
N LEU A 264 -3.23 -7.53 -28.73
CA LEU A 264 -3.27 -7.77 -30.17
C LEU A 264 -1.89 -7.48 -30.78
N GLU A 265 -1.30 -8.49 -31.42
CA GLU A 265 -0.08 -8.30 -32.23
C GLU A 265 -0.43 -7.71 -33.59
N ASN A 266 -1.56 -8.16 -34.17
CA ASN A 266 -2.17 -7.67 -35.41
C ASN A 266 -3.68 -7.61 -35.17
N VAL A 267 -4.45 -7.12 -36.14
CA VAL A 267 -5.91 -6.92 -36.02
C VAL A 267 -6.68 -8.14 -35.47
N THR A 268 -6.13 -9.36 -35.61
CA THR A 268 -6.81 -10.60 -35.24
C THR A 268 -6.00 -11.56 -34.37
N ASN A 269 -4.69 -11.35 -34.21
CA ASN A 269 -3.83 -12.27 -33.47
C ASN A 269 -3.72 -11.86 -31.98
N ILE A 270 -4.33 -12.64 -31.10
CA ILE A 270 -4.23 -12.44 -29.64
C ILE A 270 -3.01 -13.19 -29.13
N VAL A 271 -2.05 -12.43 -28.59
CA VAL A 271 -0.86 -12.96 -27.91
C VAL A 271 -1.09 -12.95 -26.41
N ARG A 272 -0.86 -14.10 -25.75
CA ARG A 272 -0.90 -14.23 -24.28
C ARG A 272 0.48 -14.02 -23.70
N THR A 273 0.54 -13.30 -22.59
CA THR A 273 1.79 -12.92 -21.91
C THR A 273 1.75 -13.34 -20.45
N ASN A 274 2.87 -13.84 -19.94
CA ASN A 274 3.04 -14.14 -18.54
C ASN A 274 3.26 -12.87 -17.73
N LEU A 275 2.73 -12.82 -16.52
CA LEU A 275 3.12 -11.84 -15.51
C LEU A 275 4.45 -12.28 -14.89
N LYS A 276 5.45 -11.41 -14.89
CA LYS A 276 6.75 -11.66 -14.28
C LYS A 276 7.21 -10.41 -13.54
N LEU A 277 7.27 -10.48 -12.23
CA LEU A 277 7.71 -9.37 -11.39
C LEU A 277 8.88 -9.84 -10.53
N PHE A 278 9.86 -8.97 -10.38
CA PHE A 278 11.02 -9.19 -9.55
C PHE A 278 11.38 -7.91 -8.80
N THR A 279 11.71 -8.04 -7.52
CA THR A 279 12.12 -6.90 -6.69
C THR A 279 13.28 -7.29 -5.79
N ILE A 280 14.24 -6.39 -5.67
CA ILE A 280 15.23 -6.38 -4.59
C ILE A 280 14.93 -5.16 -3.73
N ASP A 281 14.90 -5.33 -2.41
CA ASP A 281 14.66 -4.22 -1.50
C ASP A 281 15.61 -4.22 -0.29
N MET A 282 15.73 -3.05 0.31
CA MET A 282 16.50 -2.82 1.54
C MET A 282 15.66 -2.01 2.51
N PHE A 283 15.55 -2.49 3.74
CA PHE A 283 14.88 -1.78 4.82
C PHE A 283 15.83 -1.55 5.99
N TYR A 284 15.86 -0.31 6.44
CA TYR A 284 16.66 0.18 7.55
C TYR A 284 15.76 0.95 8.52
N ASP A 285 15.77 0.56 9.80
CA ASP A 285 15.07 1.29 10.88
C ASP A 285 15.90 1.13 12.15
N MET A 286 16.58 2.19 12.58
CA MET A 286 17.49 2.14 13.71
C MET A 286 17.38 3.36 14.61
N PRO A 287 17.47 3.18 15.93
CA PRO A 287 17.73 4.28 16.84
C PRO A 287 19.11 4.90 16.55
N ILE A 288 19.20 6.23 16.64
CA ILE A 288 20.47 6.96 16.60
C ILE A 288 20.99 7.13 18.02
N ASP A 289 20.09 7.52 18.92
CA ASP A 289 20.36 7.68 20.35
C ASP A 289 19.14 7.13 21.10
N GLU A 290 19.32 5.96 21.71
CA GLU A 290 18.23 5.28 22.45
C GLU A 290 17.74 6.11 23.64
N SER A 291 18.64 6.87 24.27
CA SER A 291 18.29 7.71 25.43
C SER A 291 17.34 8.85 25.04
N LYS A 292 17.54 9.42 23.86
CA LYS A 292 16.68 10.47 23.29
C LYS A 292 15.48 9.89 22.54
N GLY A 293 15.55 8.63 22.12
CA GLY A 293 14.52 7.95 21.37
C GLY A 293 14.34 8.48 19.94
N ASN A 294 15.41 9.02 19.34
CA ASN A 294 15.41 9.42 17.94
C ASN A 294 15.88 8.27 17.04
N ALA A 295 15.39 8.25 15.80
CA ALA A 295 15.65 7.14 14.89
C ALA A 295 15.60 7.57 13.41
N VAL A 296 16.21 6.77 12.55
CA VAL A 296 16.07 6.87 11.09
C VAL A 296 15.37 5.63 10.57
N THR A 297 14.38 5.84 9.73
CA THR A 297 13.72 4.79 8.94
C THR A 297 13.99 5.07 7.46
N ALA A 298 14.47 4.08 6.72
CA ALA A 298 14.69 4.19 5.27
C ALA A 298 14.28 2.90 4.55
N TYR A 299 13.82 3.04 3.32
CA TYR A 299 13.51 1.91 2.44
C TYR A 299 13.87 2.26 1.01
N VAL A 300 14.51 1.33 0.33
CA VAL A 300 14.81 1.43 -1.11
C VAL A 300 14.42 0.12 -1.77
N ALA A 301 13.80 0.20 -2.95
CA ALA A 301 13.47 -0.97 -3.75
C ALA A 301 13.75 -0.70 -5.22
N PHE A 302 14.32 -1.69 -5.90
CA PHE A 302 14.40 -1.79 -7.34
C PHE A 302 13.48 -2.91 -7.81
N SER A 303 12.59 -2.61 -8.73
CA SER A 303 11.66 -3.58 -9.31
C SER A 303 11.79 -3.60 -10.82
N ASN A 304 11.87 -4.82 -11.40
CA ASN A 304 11.71 -5.06 -12.82
C ASN A 304 10.37 -5.78 -13.02
N ASN A 305 9.49 -5.15 -13.77
CA ASN A 305 8.10 -5.55 -13.92
C ASN A 305 7.76 -5.82 -15.39
N ASP A 306 7.32 -7.04 -15.69
CA ASP A 306 6.81 -7.45 -16.99
C ASP A 306 5.31 -7.80 -16.87
N TYR A 307 4.47 -6.86 -17.26
CA TYR A 307 3.02 -7.02 -17.43
C TYR A 307 2.64 -7.20 -18.91
N GLY A 308 3.61 -7.57 -19.76
CA GLY A 308 3.43 -7.60 -21.21
C GLY A 308 3.59 -6.22 -21.87
N LYS A 309 3.51 -6.21 -23.18
CA LYS A 309 3.81 -5.08 -24.05
C LYS A 309 3.05 -3.81 -23.63
N ASN A 310 3.80 -2.73 -23.37
CA ASN A 310 3.27 -1.37 -23.14
C ASN A 310 2.22 -1.26 -22.00
N TYR A 311 2.17 -2.23 -21.08
CA TYR A 311 1.19 -2.15 -19.99
C TYR A 311 1.49 -0.97 -19.09
N VAL A 312 0.49 -0.11 -18.88
CA VAL A 312 0.51 0.95 -17.87
C VAL A 312 -0.87 1.07 -17.23
N ARG A 313 -0.88 1.18 -15.91
CA ARG A 313 -2.09 1.38 -15.11
C ARG A 313 -2.02 2.66 -14.30
N ASN A 314 -3.03 3.51 -14.51
CA ASN A 314 -3.25 4.71 -13.70
C ASN A 314 -3.94 4.34 -12.39
N VAL A 315 -3.39 4.82 -11.27
CA VAL A 315 -3.94 4.60 -9.94
C VAL A 315 -4.03 5.92 -9.18
N GLY A 316 -5.17 6.16 -8.57
CA GLY A 316 -5.39 7.27 -7.64
C GLY A 316 -5.96 6.74 -6.32
N ALA A 317 -5.20 6.81 -5.24
CA ALA A 317 -5.66 6.36 -3.92
C ALA A 317 -6.92 7.13 -3.49
N MET A 318 -8.03 6.40 -3.25
CA MET A 318 -9.33 7.01 -2.91
C MET A 318 -9.65 8.19 -3.84
N ASN A 319 -9.58 7.98 -5.18
CA ASN A 319 -9.67 9.04 -6.18
C ASN A 319 -10.90 9.94 -5.95
N PRO A 320 -10.75 11.28 -5.92
CA PRO A 320 -11.86 12.20 -5.66
C PRO A 320 -12.68 12.56 -6.90
N ALA A 321 -12.49 11.88 -8.02
CA ALA A 321 -13.20 12.10 -9.27
C ALA A 321 -13.50 10.76 -9.96
N ASN A 322 -14.56 10.72 -10.75
CA ASN A 322 -15.11 9.50 -11.34
C ASN A 322 -15.10 9.44 -12.87
N SER A 323 -14.84 10.55 -13.57
CA SER A 323 -14.85 10.54 -15.04
C SER A 323 -13.98 11.64 -15.67
N THR A 324 -13.82 11.58 -16.98
CA THR A 324 -13.14 12.57 -17.82
C THR A 324 -14.01 12.92 -19.04
N ASN A 325 -13.88 14.14 -19.54
CA ASN A 325 -14.56 14.63 -20.74
C ASN A 325 -13.63 14.57 -21.96
N GLY A 326 -13.20 13.53 -22.45
CA GLY A 326 -12.50 13.36 -23.74
C GLY A 326 -11.24 14.20 -24.02
N ALA A 327 -11.11 15.40 -23.49
CA ALA A 327 -9.95 16.30 -23.63
C ALA A 327 -8.92 16.10 -22.49
N GLY A 328 -8.77 14.87 -22.06
CA GLY A 328 -7.99 14.52 -20.87
C GLY A 328 -6.50 14.32 -21.12
N SER A 329 -5.83 13.98 -20.05
CA SER A 329 -4.49 13.43 -20.07
C SER A 329 -4.56 11.89 -20.06
N PHE A 330 -3.44 11.23 -20.36
CA PHE A 330 -3.31 9.79 -20.18
C PHE A 330 -3.58 9.34 -18.74
N ASN A 331 -3.33 10.21 -17.77
CA ASN A 331 -3.52 9.91 -16.34
C ASN A 331 -4.95 9.55 -15.93
N GLY A 332 -5.97 9.89 -16.73
CA GLY A 332 -7.37 9.76 -16.33
C GLY A 332 -7.82 10.80 -15.30
N ALA A 333 -8.92 10.54 -14.62
CA ALA A 333 -9.56 11.50 -13.73
C ALA A 333 -8.83 11.75 -12.41
N GLY A 334 -9.05 12.91 -11.85
CA GLY A 334 -8.76 13.25 -10.46
C GLY A 334 -7.27 13.23 -10.09
N SER A 335 -6.91 12.34 -9.18
CA SER A 335 -5.54 12.20 -8.65
C SER A 335 -4.78 11.03 -9.24
N ALA A 336 -5.33 10.32 -10.22
CA ALA A 336 -4.69 9.16 -10.83
C ALA A 336 -3.41 9.56 -11.59
N PHE A 337 -2.45 8.65 -11.64
CA PHE A 337 -1.23 8.79 -12.43
C PHE A 337 -0.70 7.40 -12.81
N PRO A 338 0.17 7.30 -13.83
CA PRO A 338 0.76 6.05 -14.27
C PRO A 338 1.66 5.48 -13.16
N MET A 339 1.11 4.63 -12.31
CA MET A 339 1.80 4.15 -11.12
C MET A 339 2.45 2.79 -11.32
N ILE A 340 1.87 1.96 -12.18
CA ILE A 340 2.25 0.56 -12.41
C ILE A 340 2.39 0.35 -13.91
N GLY A 341 3.48 -0.27 -14.35
CA GLY A 341 3.69 -0.56 -15.78
C GLY A 341 4.81 -1.55 -16.02
N THR A 342 4.90 -2.02 -17.27
CA THR A 342 6.05 -2.79 -17.75
C THR A 342 7.26 -1.88 -17.82
N GLY A 343 8.36 -2.29 -17.19
CA GLY A 343 9.59 -1.53 -17.10
C GLY A 343 10.25 -1.61 -15.72
N ASN A 344 11.13 -0.67 -15.44
CA ASN A 344 11.88 -0.61 -14.20
C ASN A 344 11.35 0.47 -13.27
N THR A 345 11.30 0.18 -11.98
CA THR A 345 10.91 1.16 -10.96
C THR A 345 11.93 1.18 -9.82
N ILE A 346 12.38 2.37 -9.45
CA ILE A 346 13.12 2.63 -8.21
C ILE A 346 12.18 3.39 -7.28
N PHE A 347 12.05 2.89 -6.06
CA PHE A 347 11.35 3.58 -5.00
C PHE A 347 12.29 3.81 -3.83
N SER A 348 12.25 4.99 -3.25
CA SER A 348 12.97 5.31 -2.02
C SER A 348 12.09 6.11 -1.07
N GLN A 349 12.26 5.86 0.22
CA GLN A 349 11.68 6.71 1.27
C GLN A 349 12.64 6.81 2.44
N VAL A 350 12.58 7.92 3.14
CA VAL A 350 13.35 8.18 4.36
C VAL A 350 12.53 8.99 5.33
N GLY A 351 12.69 8.75 6.62
CA GLY A 351 12.11 9.54 7.70
C GLY A 351 13.05 9.62 8.88
N TYR A 352 12.98 10.73 9.56
CA TYR A 352 13.74 11.00 10.78
C TYR A 352 12.78 11.20 11.95
N LEU A 353 12.82 10.30 12.92
CA LEU A 353 12.10 10.45 14.17
C LEU A 353 12.87 11.38 15.10
N PHE A 354 12.29 12.51 15.45
CA PHE A 354 12.85 13.42 16.46
C PHE A 354 12.86 12.77 17.85
N PRO A 355 13.64 13.33 18.80
CA PRO A 355 13.63 12.83 20.17
C PRO A 355 12.21 12.71 20.73
N LYS A 356 11.99 11.68 21.55
CA LYS A 356 10.73 11.51 22.26
C LYS A 356 10.43 12.79 23.06
N ASP A 357 9.16 13.09 23.21
CA ASP A 357 8.71 14.26 23.97
C ASP A 357 9.20 15.62 23.42
N LEU A 358 9.57 15.69 22.11
CA LEU A 358 9.92 16.96 21.46
C LEU A 358 8.83 18.03 21.68
N LEU A 359 7.56 17.63 21.70
CA LEU A 359 6.40 18.46 21.95
C LEU A 359 5.84 18.28 23.38
N GLY A 360 6.69 17.87 24.33
CA GLY A 360 6.29 17.53 25.68
C GLY A 360 5.33 16.35 25.70
N ASN A 361 4.27 16.43 26.50
CA ASN A 361 3.24 15.39 26.59
C ASN A 361 2.44 15.18 25.28
N SER A 362 2.66 16.01 24.26
CA SER A 362 1.98 15.89 22.95
C SER A 362 2.76 15.04 21.96
N GLY A 363 3.82 14.33 22.41
CA GLY A 363 4.56 13.38 21.61
C GLY A 363 5.69 14.01 20.79
N THR A 364 5.93 13.49 19.58
CA THR A 364 7.06 13.88 18.75
C THR A 364 6.70 13.97 17.27
N LEU A 365 7.64 14.46 16.47
CA LEU A 365 7.51 14.63 15.02
C LEU A 365 8.40 13.62 14.26
N GLN A 366 7.95 13.27 13.07
CA GLN A 366 8.72 12.44 12.13
C GLN A 366 8.52 12.98 10.71
N PRO A 367 9.34 13.93 10.23
CA PRO A 367 9.37 14.29 8.81
C PRO A 367 9.78 13.10 7.97
N PHE A 368 9.24 13.05 6.74
CA PHE A 368 9.54 12.02 5.76
C PHE A 368 9.51 12.56 4.34
N ALA A 369 10.18 11.85 3.45
CA ALA A 369 10.10 12.03 2.01
C ALA A 369 10.10 10.69 1.31
N SER A 370 9.46 10.62 0.13
CA SER A 370 9.52 9.46 -0.76
C SER A 370 9.58 9.86 -2.23
N LEU A 371 10.17 8.99 -3.04
CA LEU A 371 10.33 9.15 -4.48
C LEU A 371 10.02 7.83 -5.17
N GLN A 372 9.17 7.85 -6.19
CA GLN A 372 9.04 6.80 -7.19
C GLN A 372 9.55 7.32 -8.52
N TYR A 373 10.56 6.66 -9.06
CA TYR A 373 11.06 6.84 -10.41
C TYR A 373 10.75 5.57 -11.20
N SER A 374 9.99 5.68 -12.28
CA SER A 374 9.65 4.54 -13.12
C SER A 374 9.94 4.86 -14.57
N ASP A 375 10.67 3.95 -15.21
CA ASP A 375 10.95 3.94 -16.64
C ASP A 375 10.05 2.88 -17.27
N PHE A 376 8.91 3.32 -17.81
CA PHE A 376 7.90 2.44 -18.39
C PHE A 376 8.03 2.38 -19.90
N GLU A 377 7.94 1.18 -20.47
CA GLU A 377 8.08 0.90 -21.90
C GLU A 377 7.19 1.78 -22.78
N LEU A 378 6.00 2.15 -22.29
CA LEU A 378 5.04 2.97 -23.05
C LEU A 378 5.44 4.44 -23.18
N PHE A 379 6.30 4.96 -22.33
CA PHE A 379 6.56 6.40 -22.22
C PHE A 379 7.96 6.78 -22.70
N GLU A 380 8.06 7.93 -23.37
CA GLU A 380 9.34 8.56 -23.70
C GLU A 380 10.03 9.16 -22.46
N ASP A 381 9.23 9.68 -21.52
CA ASP A 381 9.72 10.31 -20.31
C ASP A 381 9.49 9.42 -19.08
N ALA A 382 10.46 9.42 -18.16
CA ALA A 382 10.30 8.73 -16.89
C ALA A 382 9.15 9.29 -16.05
N MET A 383 8.37 8.41 -15.45
CA MET A 383 7.35 8.78 -14.46
C MET A 383 8.03 9.03 -13.10
N VAL A 384 8.02 10.28 -12.65
CA VAL A 384 8.60 10.68 -11.37
C VAL A 384 7.52 11.26 -10.45
N MET A 385 7.18 10.54 -9.40
CA MET A 385 6.29 10.98 -8.32
C MET A 385 7.08 11.16 -7.04
N TYR A 386 6.81 12.21 -6.28
CA TYR A 386 7.40 12.40 -4.96
C TYR A 386 6.40 12.91 -3.95
N ASP A 387 6.62 12.50 -2.72
CA ASP A 387 5.91 12.94 -1.54
C ASP A 387 6.88 13.51 -0.52
N PHE A 388 6.45 14.50 0.25
CA PHE A 388 7.09 14.86 1.50
C PHE A 388 6.04 15.27 2.53
N GLY A 389 6.33 15.00 3.78
CA GLY A 389 5.37 15.22 4.83
C GLY A 389 5.97 15.13 6.23
N VAL A 390 5.08 15.21 7.20
CA VAL A 390 5.41 15.08 8.61
C VAL A 390 4.33 14.27 9.34
N ASN A 391 4.75 13.32 10.13
CA ASN A 391 3.93 12.64 11.11
C ASN A 391 4.06 13.36 12.45
N TRP A 392 2.96 13.71 13.07
CA TRP A 392 2.88 14.03 14.46
C TRP A 392 2.43 12.78 15.22
N LEU A 393 3.35 12.18 15.95
CA LEU A 393 3.19 10.95 16.70
C LEU A 393 2.81 11.32 18.14
N ILE A 394 1.52 11.48 18.41
CA ILE A 394 0.99 11.86 19.73
C ILE A 394 1.20 10.70 20.70
N GLU A 395 0.86 9.48 20.28
CA GLU A 395 1.14 8.26 21.03
C GLU A 395 1.66 7.17 20.04
N GLY A 396 2.83 7.41 19.47
CA GLY A 396 3.43 6.54 18.46
C GLY A 396 2.48 6.32 17.26
N HIS A 397 2.28 5.06 16.89
CA HIS A 397 1.36 4.72 15.80
C HIS A 397 -0.12 4.68 16.20
N ARG A 398 -0.43 4.75 17.49
CA ARG A 398 -1.82 4.67 17.97
C ARG A 398 -2.62 5.92 17.62
N TYR A 399 -2.07 7.08 17.94
CA TYR A 399 -2.67 8.39 17.65
C TYR A 399 -1.67 9.20 16.84
N LYS A 400 -1.91 9.28 15.56
CA LYS A 400 -1.01 9.92 14.59
C LYS A 400 -1.79 10.87 13.69
N ILE A 401 -1.24 12.05 13.50
CA ILE A 401 -1.68 13.00 12.47
C ILE A 401 -0.56 13.10 11.44
N SER A 402 -0.87 12.93 10.16
CA SER A 402 0.12 13.06 9.09
C SER A 402 -0.31 14.16 8.13
N ALA A 403 0.58 15.09 7.83
CA ALA A 403 0.42 16.06 6.76
C ALA A 403 1.37 15.70 5.62
N ASN A 404 0.85 15.63 4.39
CA ASN A 404 1.61 15.20 3.22
C ASN A 404 1.30 16.07 2.00
N TYR A 405 2.34 16.36 1.23
CA TYR A 405 2.23 16.91 -0.12
C TYR A 405 2.76 15.90 -1.12
N GLN A 406 1.97 15.58 -2.13
CA GLN A 406 2.35 14.75 -3.26
C GLN A 406 2.41 15.58 -4.53
N SER A 407 3.43 15.33 -5.35
CA SER A 407 3.54 15.88 -6.71
C SER A 407 3.66 14.74 -7.72
N ARG A 408 2.79 14.75 -8.73
CA ARG A 408 2.75 13.74 -9.79
C ARG A 408 2.83 14.40 -11.17
N PRO A 409 3.48 13.74 -12.16
CA PRO A 409 3.51 14.21 -13.55
C PRO A 409 2.15 13.95 -14.22
N VAL A 410 1.88 14.70 -15.26
CA VAL A 410 0.75 14.49 -16.17
C VAL A 410 1.30 14.13 -17.54
N PHE A 411 0.86 12.99 -18.09
CA PHE A 411 1.27 12.53 -19.42
C PHE A 411 0.21 12.83 -20.46
N PHE A 412 0.67 13.18 -21.64
CA PHE A 412 -0.16 13.49 -22.81
C PHE A 412 0.30 12.66 -24.00
N GLN A 413 -0.65 12.22 -24.80
CA GLN A 413 -0.35 11.60 -26.06
C GLN A 413 0.08 12.70 -27.05
N THR A 414 1.26 12.55 -27.64
CA THR A 414 1.84 13.46 -28.63
C THR A 414 1.65 12.93 -30.05
N ASN A 415 1.81 11.63 -30.25
CA ASN A 415 1.58 10.91 -31.52
C ASN A 415 0.90 9.57 -31.22
N ALA A 416 0.57 8.80 -32.24
CA ALA A 416 0.04 7.44 -32.07
C ALA A 416 1.07 6.58 -31.33
N ASN A 417 0.86 6.22 -30.09
CA ASN A 417 1.75 5.43 -29.22
C ASN A 417 2.94 6.19 -28.60
N GLU A 418 3.00 7.51 -28.70
CA GLU A 418 4.01 8.33 -28.02
C GLU A 418 3.35 9.14 -26.90
N TYR A 419 3.91 9.06 -25.70
CA TYR A 419 3.40 9.76 -24.52
C TYR A 419 4.53 10.48 -23.81
N THR A 420 4.38 11.79 -23.63
CA THR A 420 5.37 12.63 -22.97
C THR A 420 4.85 13.24 -21.69
N GLY A 421 5.73 13.44 -20.73
CA GLY A 421 5.46 14.11 -19.47
C GLY A 421 5.28 15.61 -19.64
N GLY A 422 4.27 16.16 -19.00
CA GLY A 422 3.95 17.58 -19.03
C GLY A 422 3.97 18.22 -17.65
N LYS A 423 3.04 19.14 -17.45
CA LYS A 423 2.86 19.87 -16.18
C LYS A 423 2.57 18.91 -15.03
N ARG A 424 3.00 19.27 -13.83
CA ARG A 424 2.76 18.51 -12.62
C ARG A 424 1.48 18.96 -11.92
N LYS A 425 0.89 18.05 -11.15
CA LYS A 425 -0.28 18.30 -10.29
C LYS A 425 0.05 17.93 -8.85
N GLY A 426 -0.41 18.76 -7.92
CA GLY A 426 -0.20 18.57 -6.50
C GLY A 426 -1.43 18.04 -5.76
N MET A 427 -1.19 17.37 -4.66
CA MET A 427 -2.21 16.93 -3.71
C MET A 427 -1.70 17.17 -2.28
N VAL A 428 -2.52 17.78 -1.43
CA VAL A 428 -2.26 17.93 0.00
C VAL A 428 -3.24 17.06 0.75
N VAL A 429 -2.73 16.27 1.68
CA VAL A 429 -3.56 15.40 2.52
C VAL A 429 -3.18 15.60 3.99
N MET A 430 -4.19 15.70 4.84
CA MET A 430 -4.07 15.52 6.27
C MET A 430 -4.77 14.22 6.66
N GLN A 431 -4.04 13.30 7.28
CA GLN A 431 -4.57 12.02 7.77
C GLN A 431 -4.66 12.03 9.28
N PHE A 432 -5.80 11.60 9.79
CA PHE A 432 -6.03 11.30 11.20
C PHE A 432 -6.07 9.79 11.37
N GLN A 433 -5.20 9.25 12.22
CA GLN A 433 -5.13 7.83 12.51
C GLN A 433 -5.38 7.57 13.98
N ILE A 434 -6.27 6.62 14.25
CA ILE A 434 -6.48 6.02 15.58
C ILE A 434 -6.35 4.51 15.43
N SER A 435 -5.57 3.86 16.32
CA SER A 435 -5.44 2.41 16.38
C SER A 435 -5.35 1.92 17.84
N ILE A 436 -5.88 0.72 18.09
CA ILE A 436 -5.87 0.07 19.40
C ILE A 436 -5.39 -1.37 19.24
#